data_28ae93b5b8d945a2b563e005fbc660ad
#
_entry.id   28ae93b5b8d945a2b563e005fbc660ad
#
_cell.length_a   1.000
_cell.length_b   1.000
_cell.length_c   1.000
_cell.angle_alpha   90.00
_cell.angle_beta   90.00
_cell.angle_gamma   90.00
#
_symmetry.space_group_name_H-M   'P 1'
#
loop_
_entity.id
_entity.type
_entity.pdbx_description
1 polymer ?
#
loop_
_entity_poly.entity_id
_entity_poly.type
_entity_poly.pdbx_seq_one_letter_code
_entity_poly.pdbx_strand_id
1 'polypeptide(L)'
;GYEIDKVTVTDSKGNSITVTDKGDGKFSFVMPDSKVDVKATFVKSEVKPDQPSKTTFVDVPENSWYADAADFVAQRGLMSGVGENLFGGNQNTTRAMLMTILARMDGQDVTGGATWYEKAMNWAKANGVSDGTMPEVNITREQLATMLYSYAKLKGIDTTQGGMAVREFSDYDSISDWAGQSMTWAVNAGILSGRGNNPLAPTAGATRAEMAVMLQQFVKLMEK
;
A
#
# COMPACT_ATOMS: atom_id res chain seq x y z
N GLY A 1 -2.32 -12.02 -12.00
CA GLY A 1 -2.04 -13.46 -12.10
C GLY A 1 -3.02 -14.18 -13.02
N TYR A 2 -2.92 -15.48 -13.06
CA TYR A 2 -3.87 -16.37 -13.74
C TYR A 2 -4.45 -17.33 -12.73
N GLU A 3 -5.74 -17.66 -12.87
CA GLU A 3 -6.44 -18.68 -12.09
C GLU A 3 -6.83 -19.83 -13.00
N ILE A 4 -6.95 -21.04 -12.42
CA ILE A 4 -7.42 -22.19 -13.16
C ILE A 4 -8.93 -22.01 -13.41
N ASP A 5 -9.30 -21.90 -14.68
CA ASP A 5 -10.71 -21.81 -15.11
C ASP A 5 -11.37 -23.19 -15.09
N LYS A 6 -10.71 -24.15 -15.70
CA LYS A 6 -11.27 -25.51 -15.83
C LYS A 6 -10.16 -26.54 -15.95
N VAL A 7 -10.36 -27.67 -15.25
CA VAL A 7 -9.57 -28.90 -15.46
C VAL A 7 -10.45 -29.97 -16.07
N THR A 8 -10.00 -30.53 -17.16
CA THR A 8 -10.67 -31.66 -17.83
C THR A 8 -9.73 -32.85 -17.92
N VAL A 9 -10.25 -34.04 -17.67
CA VAL A 9 -9.51 -35.30 -17.80
C VAL A 9 -10.29 -36.21 -18.74
N THR A 10 -9.62 -36.75 -19.72
CA THR A 10 -10.21 -37.69 -20.68
C THR A 10 -9.40 -38.96 -20.75
N ASP A 11 -10.08 -40.11 -20.96
CA ASP A 11 -9.42 -41.39 -21.19
C ASP A 11 -8.88 -41.51 -22.63
N SER A 12 -8.19 -42.60 -22.94
CA SER A 12 -7.63 -42.87 -24.27
C SER A 12 -8.68 -43.00 -25.38
N LYS A 13 -9.98 -43.13 -25.05
CA LYS A 13 -11.11 -43.20 -25.97
C LYS A 13 -11.85 -41.87 -26.10
N GLY A 14 -11.39 -40.82 -25.38
CA GLY A 14 -12.00 -39.48 -25.38
C GLY A 14 -13.18 -39.32 -24.41
N ASN A 15 -13.45 -40.26 -23.52
CA ASN A 15 -14.51 -40.13 -22.53
C ASN A 15 -14.04 -39.24 -21.36
N SER A 16 -14.91 -38.36 -20.91
CA SER A 16 -14.61 -37.48 -19.76
C SER A 16 -14.60 -38.27 -18.45
N ILE A 17 -13.59 -37.99 -17.63
CA ILE A 17 -13.44 -38.50 -16.26
C ILE A 17 -13.84 -37.40 -15.28
N THR A 18 -14.61 -37.75 -14.26
CA THR A 18 -15.04 -36.79 -13.21
C THR A 18 -13.84 -36.29 -12.43
N VAL A 19 -13.69 -34.97 -12.39
CA VAL A 19 -12.67 -34.26 -11.61
C VAL A 19 -13.32 -33.62 -10.43
N THR A 20 -12.74 -33.78 -9.24
CA THR A 20 -13.17 -33.16 -8.00
C THR A 20 -12.20 -32.03 -7.64
N ASP A 21 -12.71 -30.82 -7.50
CA ASP A 21 -11.95 -29.70 -6.98
C ASP A 21 -11.80 -29.84 -5.45
N LYS A 22 -10.58 -29.73 -4.94
CA LYS A 22 -10.21 -29.83 -3.52
C LYS A 22 -9.89 -28.47 -2.91
N GLY A 23 -10.03 -27.40 -3.68
CA GLY A 23 -9.57 -26.05 -3.29
C GLY A 23 -8.05 -25.86 -3.46
N ASP A 24 -7.59 -24.63 -3.29
CA ASP A 24 -6.17 -24.22 -3.38
C ASP A 24 -5.46 -24.69 -4.66
N GLY A 25 -6.19 -24.75 -5.79
CA GLY A 25 -5.64 -25.20 -7.08
C GLY A 25 -5.35 -26.70 -7.16
N LYS A 26 -5.88 -27.51 -6.25
CA LYS A 26 -5.72 -28.96 -6.20
C LYS A 26 -6.95 -29.66 -6.73
N PHE A 27 -6.74 -30.57 -7.66
CA PHE A 27 -7.78 -31.41 -8.28
C PHE A 27 -7.48 -32.88 -8.09
N SER A 28 -8.50 -33.68 -7.94
CA SER A 28 -8.38 -35.14 -7.88
C SER A 28 -9.35 -35.83 -8.84
N PHE A 29 -8.95 -36.96 -9.38
CA PHE A 29 -9.78 -37.84 -10.17
C PHE A 29 -9.40 -39.30 -9.91
N VAL A 30 -10.28 -40.20 -10.23
CA VAL A 30 -10.00 -41.66 -10.17
C VAL A 30 -9.31 -42.07 -11.46
N MET A 31 -8.10 -42.61 -11.35
CA MET A 31 -7.33 -43.05 -12.50
C MET A 31 -7.98 -44.31 -13.09
N PRO A 32 -8.38 -44.30 -14.37
CA PRO A 32 -8.85 -45.51 -15.07
C PRO A 32 -7.67 -46.43 -15.41
N ASP A 33 -7.98 -47.64 -15.81
CA ASP A 33 -6.99 -48.63 -16.30
C ASP A 33 -6.55 -48.32 -17.75
N SER A 34 -6.32 -47.04 -18.05
CA SER A 34 -5.89 -46.54 -19.34
C SER A 34 -5.16 -45.21 -19.22
N LYS A 35 -4.42 -44.83 -20.28
CA LYS A 35 -3.82 -43.49 -20.37
C LYS A 35 -4.89 -42.44 -20.32
N VAL A 36 -4.59 -41.32 -19.63
CA VAL A 36 -5.45 -40.14 -19.57
C VAL A 36 -4.73 -38.91 -20.09
N ASP A 37 -5.50 -37.99 -20.66
CA ASP A 37 -5.07 -36.64 -21.01
C ASP A 37 -5.69 -35.66 -20.02
N VAL A 38 -4.82 -34.83 -19.37
CA VAL A 38 -5.22 -33.78 -18.43
C VAL A 38 -5.01 -32.43 -19.10
N LYS A 39 -6.06 -31.62 -19.16
CA LYS A 39 -6.04 -30.28 -19.74
C LYS A 39 -6.51 -29.28 -18.73
N ALA A 40 -5.71 -28.25 -18.44
CA ALA A 40 -6.10 -27.09 -17.63
C ALA A 40 -6.20 -25.86 -18.53
N THR A 41 -7.28 -25.12 -18.38
CA THR A 41 -7.44 -23.79 -18.94
C THR A 41 -7.26 -22.75 -17.85
N PHE A 42 -6.70 -21.60 -18.22
CA PHE A 42 -6.42 -20.52 -17.29
C PHE A 42 -7.11 -19.27 -17.79
N VAL A 43 -7.70 -18.53 -16.87
CA VAL A 43 -8.21 -17.18 -17.11
C VAL A 43 -7.29 -16.20 -16.40
N LYS A 44 -7.11 -15.04 -17.02
CA LYS A 44 -6.45 -13.95 -16.32
C LYS A 44 -7.32 -13.61 -15.12
N SER A 45 -6.74 -13.68 -13.91
CA SER A 45 -7.43 -13.18 -12.73
C SER A 45 -7.76 -11.72 -12.98
N GLU A 46 -9.01 -11.42 -13.30
CA GLU A 46 -9.51 -10.07 -13.18
C GLU A 46 -9.52 -9.79 -11.69
N VAL A 47 -8.53 -9.04 -11.22
CA VAL A 47 -8.61 -8.40 -9.92
C VAL A 47 -9.83 -7.50 -10.02
N LYS A 48 -10.99 -7.97 -9.55
CA LYS A 48 -12.15 -7.11 -9.38
C LYS A 48 -11.71 -5.99 -8.45
N PRO A 49 -11.79 -4.72 -8.87
CA PRO A 49 -11.31 -3.61 -8.05
C PRO A 49 -12.13 -3.37 -6.78
N ASP A 50 -13.19 -4.12 -6.52
CA ASP A 50 -14.14 -3.83 -5.45
C ASP A 50 -14.70 -5.08 -4.77
N GLN A 51 -13.86 -5.73 -3.99
CA GLN A 51 -14.24 -6.25 -2.67
C GLN A 51 -12.97 -6.40 -1.85
N PRO A 52 -12.75 -5.55 -0.83
CA PRO A 52 -11.66 -5.78 0.11
C PRO A 52 -11.92 -7.12 0.79
N SER A 53 -11.04 -8.09 0.56
CA SER A 53 -10.95 -9.21 1.47
C SER A 53 -10.59 -8.57 2.82
N LYS A 54 -11.55 -8.60 3.76
CA LYS A 54 -11.42 -8.00 5.07
C LYS A 54 -10.10 -8.48 5.67
N THR A 55 -9.17 -7.57 5.96
CA THR A 55 -7.97 -7.96 6.66
C THR A 55 -8.36 -8.44 8.05
N THR A 56 -7.63 -9.44 8.53
CA THR A 56 -7.89 -10.01 9.85
C THR A 56 -7.10 -9.32 10.96
N PHE A 57 -6.84 -8.01 10.84
CA PHE A 57 -6.24 -7.25 11.93
C PHE A 57 -7.25 -7.09 13.06
N VAL A 58 -6.98 -7.76 14.17
CA VAL A 58 -7.92 -7.83 15.31
C VAL A 58 -8.02 -6.52 16.09
N ASP A 59 -7.04 -5.62 15.92
CA ASP A 59 -7.00 -4.29 16.54
C ASP A 59 -7.56 -3.18 15.66
N VAL A 60 -8.11 -3.50 14.47
CA VAL A 60 -8.73 -2.56 13.55
C VAL A 60 -10.25 -2.74 13.60
N PRO A 61 -11.01 -1.85 14.29
CA PRO A 61 -12.46 -1.91 14.27
C PRO A 61 -13.01 -1.70 12.85
N GLU A 62 -14.00 -2.51 12.44
CA GLU A 62 -14.57 -2.49 11.09
C GLU A 62 -15.02 -1.10 10.62
N ASN A 63 -15.53 -0.29 11.52
CA ASN A 63 -16.05 1.05 11.23
C ASN A 63 -15.06 2.16 11.60
N SER A 64 -13.78 1.83 11.82
CA SER A 64 -12.77 2.86 12.08
C SER A 64 -12.44 3.63 10.80
N TRP A 65 -12.09 4.90 10.96
CA TRP A 65 -11.76 5.82 9.85
C TRP A 65 -10.58 5.36 8.97
N TYR A 66 -9.80 4.40 9.44
CA TYR A 66 -8.63 3.86 8.72
C TYR A 66 -8.78 2.37 8.34
N ALA A 67 -9.94 1.75 8.60
CA ALA A 67 -10.12 0.32 8.35
C ALA A 67 -9.84 -0.04 6.88
N ASP A 68 -10.51 0.64 5.95
CA ASP A 68 -10.29 0.43 4.50
C ASP A 68 -8.86 0.71 4.08
N ALA A 69 -8.21 1.69 4.71
CA ALA A 69 -6.82 2.02 4.39
C ALA A 69 -5.84 0.97 4.92
N ALA A 70 -6.08 0.44 6.13
CA ALA A 70 -5.28 -0.65 6.68
C ALA A 70 -5.34 -1.90 5.78
N ASP A 71 -6.54 -2.24 5.31
CA ASP A 71 -6.76 -3.33 4.36
C ASP A 71 -6.05 -3.07 3.03
N PHE A 72 -6.22 -1.89 2.47
CA PHE A 72 -5.64 -1.49 1.19
C PHE A 72 -4.11 -1.60 1.20
N VAL A 73 -3.45 -1.04 2.22
CA VAL A 73 -1.98 -1.05 2.28
C VAL A 73 -1.43 -2.44 2.58
N ALA A 74 -2.15 -3.27 3.33
CA ALA A 74 -1.77 -4.64 3.61
C ALA A 74 -1.88 -5.54 2.37
N GLN A 75 -3.00 -5.49 1.65
CA GLN A 75 -3.23 -6.27 0.43
C GLN A 75 -2.22 -5.95 -0.67
N ARG A 76 -1.77 -4.70 -0.74
CA ARG A 76 -0.75 -4.26 -1.71
C ARG A 76 0.68 -4.45 -1.22
N GLY A 77 0.89 -5.01 -0.03
CA GLY A 77 2.22 -5.22 0.54
C GLY A 77 2.97 -3.91 0.87
N LEU A 78 2.26 -2.78 0.95
CA LEU A 78 2.84 -1.48 1.30
C LEU A 78 3.18 -1.40 2.78
N MET A 79 2.26 -1.86 3.62
CA MET A 79 2.45 -1.99 5.06
C MET A 79 2.00 -3.37 5.52
N SER A 80 2.77 -3.99 6.39
CA SER A 80 2.40 -5.23 7.08
C SER A 80 1.95 -4.95 8.50
N GLY A 81 1.34 -5.94 9.14
CA GLY A 81 1.07 -5.90 10.59
C GLY A 81 2.34 -5.86 11.44
N VAL A 82 2.16 -5.59 12.72
CA VAL A 82 3.24 -5.53 13.72
C VAL A 82 3.41 -6.83 14.52
N GLY A 83 2.77 -7.90 14.07
CA GLY A 83 2.75 -9.24 14.69
C GLY A 83 1.35 -9.61 15.18
N GLU A 84 1.12 -10.91 15.42
CA GLU A 84 -0.12 -11.46 16.01
C GLU A 84 -1.43 -10.93 15.40
N ASN A 85 -1.45 -10.70 14.09
CA ASN A 85 -2.57 -10.10 13.36
C ASN A 85 -2.96 -8.67 13.85
N LEU A 86 -2.00 -7.93 14.39
CA LEU A 86 -2.17 -6.53 14.80
C LEU A 86 -1.68 -5.58 13.71
N PHE A 87 -2.45 -4.55 13.40
CA PHE A 87 -2.01 -3.45 12.53
C PHE A 87 -1.17 -2.43 13.28
N GLY A 88 -1.47 -2.19 14.55
CA GLY A 88 -0.80 -1.20 15.38
C GLY A 88 -1.12 0.24 14.97
N GLY A 89 -2.38 0.54 14.62
CA GLY A 89 -2.80 1.81 14.02
C GLY A 89 -2.36 3.07 14.78
N ASN A 90 -2.30 3.00 16.11
CA ASN A 90 -1.89 4.12 16.97
C ASN A 90 -0.36 4.27 17.15
N GLN A 91 0.43 3.31 16.68
CA GLN A 91 1.89 3.39 16.77
C GLN A 91 2.43 4.45 15.80
N ASN A 92 3.48 5.15 16.22
CA ASN A 92 4.18 6.09 15.36
C ASN A 92 4.94 5.36 14.24
N THR A 93 5.14 6.05 13.14
CA THR A 93 5.94 5.58 12.02
C THR A 93 7.25 6.34 11.93
N THR A 94 8.28 5.70 11.38
CA THR A 94 9.59 6.32 11.21
C THR A 94 9.81 6.78 9.77
N ARG A 95 10.78 7.67 9.56
CA ARG A 95 11.21 8.10 8.23
C ARG A 95 11.68 6.92 7.37
N ALA A 96 12.41 5.97 7.98
CA ALA A 96 12.88 4.75 7.31
C ALA A 96 11.73 3.88 6.80
N MET A 97 10.64 3.77 7.55
CA MET A 97 9.46 3.02 7.11
C MET A 97 8.89 3.60 5.81
N LEU A 98 8.72 4.93 5.72
CA LEU A 98 8.21 5.54 4.50
C LEU A 98 9.19 5.43 3.34
N MET A 99 10.49 5.67 3.57
CA MET A 99 11.51 5.46 2.52
C MET A 99 11.45 4.05 1.95
N THR A 100 11.29 3.04 2.82
CA THR A 100 11.22 1.63 2.41
C THR A 100 9.95 1.33 1.60
N ILE A 101 8.80 1.89 2.00
CA ILE A 101 7.55 1.76 1.25
C ILE A 101 7.70 2.37 -0.15
N LEU A 102 8.19 3.61 -0.24
CA LEU A 102 8.32 4.31 -1.52
C LEU A 102 9.34 3.65 -2.45
N ALA A 103 10.46 3.15 -1.92
CA ALA A 103 11.44 2.40 -2.69
C ALA A 103 10.85 1.09 -3.26
N ARG A 104 10.05 0.35 -2.47
CA ARG A 104 9.34 -0.84 -2.95
C ARG A 104 8.30 -0.49 -4.02
N MET A 105 7.56 0.58 -3.83
CA MET A 105 6.61 1.08 -4.85
C MET A 105 7.32 1.44 -6.16
N ASP A 106 8.57 1.88 -6.08
CA ASP A 106 9.43 2.15 -7.24
C ASP A 106 10.10 0.91 -7.83
N GLY A 107 9.78 -0.28 -7.31
CA GLY A 107 10.32 -1.56 -7.79
C GLY A 107 11.74 -1.86 -7.34
N GLN A 108 12.25 -1.16 -6.32
CA GLN A 108 13.62 -1.37 -5.81
C GLN A 108 13.70 -2.60 -4.90
N ASP A 109 14.80 -3.35 -5.03
CA ASP A 109 15.15 -4.35 -4.03
C ASP A 109 15.71 -3.67 -2.78
N VAL A 110 14.93 -3.70 -1.71
CA VAL A 110 15.28 -3.12 -0.41
C VAL A 110 15.80 -4.16 0.58
N THR A 111 16.03 -5.40 0.14
CA THR A 111 16.53 -6.48 0.99
C THR A 111 18.05 -6.44 1.15
N GLY A 112 18.55 -6.82 2.32
CA GLY A 112 19.99 -6.79 2.64
C GLY A 112 20.50 -5.38 2.94
N GLY A 113 21.80 -5.28 3.24
CA GLY A 113 22.46 -4.07 3.72
C GLY A 113 22.86 -4.20 5.20
N ALA A 114 23.56 -3.20 5.75
CA ALA A 114 23.95 -3.17 7.16
C ALA A 114 22.75 -2.93 8.09
N THR A 115 21.72 -2.26 7.58
CA THR A 115 20.42 -2.08 8.25
C THR A 115 19.28 -2.42 7.30
N TRP A 116 18.10 -2.70 7.86
CA TRP A 116 16.92 -3.06 7.07
C TRP A 116 16.43 -1.93 6.13
N TYR A 117 16.83 -0.68 6.37
CA TYR A 117 16.44 0.49 5.59
C TYR A 117 17.55 1.08 4.73
N GLU A 118 18.79 0.56 4.80
CA GLU A 118 19.95 1.19 4.15
C GLU A 118 19.75 1.40 2.65
N LYS A 119 19.33 0.37 1.93
CA LYS A 119 19.11 0.46 0.49
C LYS A 119 18.00 1.45 0.13
N ALA A 120 16.90 1.42 0.89
CA ALA A 120 15.79 2.34 0.69
C ALA A 120 16.18 3.79 0.99
N MET A 121 16.96 4.01 2.05
CA MET A 121 17.50 5.33 2.40
C MET A 121 18.43 5.86 1.29
N ASN A 122 19.34 5.03 0.79
CA ASN A 122 20.25 5.41 -0.29
C ASN A 122 19.49 5.73 -1.59
N TRP A 123 18.48 4.93 -1.93
CA TRP A 123 17.59 5.20 -3.06
C TRP A 123 16.85 6.53 -2.86
N ALA A 124 16.27 6.78 -1.70
CA ALA A 124 15.52 8.00 -1.41
C ALA A 124 16.39 9.25 -1.54
N LYS A 125 17.65 9.18 -1.06
CA LYS A 125 18.63 10.26 -1.22
C LYS A 125 19.00 10.49 -2.69
N ALA A 126 19.29 9.43 -3.42
CA ALA A 126 19.70 9.53 -4.82
C ALA A 126 18.60 10.13 -5.73
N ASN A 127 17.34 9.92 -5.35
CA ASN A 127 16.18 10.40 -6.12
C ASN A 127 15.52 11.66 -5.55
N GLY A 128 16.10 12.29 -4.54
CA GLY A 128 15.57 13.53 -3.94
C GLY A 128 14.24 13.34 -3.20
N VAL A 129 13.88 12.11 -2.84
CA VAL A 129 12.66 11.80 -2.08
C VAL A 129 12.85 12.13 -0.59
N SER A 130 14.06 11.95 -0.07
CA SER A 130 14.44 12.28 1.29
C SER A 130 15.92 12.63 1.35
N ASP A 131 16.31 13.43 2.33
CA ASP A 131 17.74 13.70 2.65
C ASP A 131 18.44 12.50 3.30
N GLY A 132 17.69 11.46 3.70
CA GLY A 132 18.19 10.27 4.37
C GLY A 132 18.63 10.47 5.82
N THR A 133 18.43 11.66 6.39
CA THR A 133 18.80 11.93 7.78
C THR A 133 17.80 11.33 8.77
N MET A 134 18.26 11.01 9.97
CA MET A 134 17.43 10.54 11.09
C MET A 134 16.42 9.43 10.71
N PRO A 135 16.84 8.31 10.08
CA PRO A 135 15.91 7.33 9.52
C PRO A 135 14.99 6.70 10.57
N GLU A 136 15.45 6.52 11.79
CA GLU A 136 14.70 5.85 12.86
C GLU A 136 13.85 6.81 13.71
N VAL A 137 13.94 8.12 13.46
CA VAL A 137 13.09 9.11 14.16
C VAL A 137 11.67 9.06 13.59
N ASN A 138 10.69 9.26 14.46
CA ASN A 138 9.29 9.36 14.07
C ASN A 138 9.10 10.46 13.02
N ILE A 139 8.45 10.10 11.93
CA ILE A 139 8.16 11.05 10.85
C ILE A 139 7.01 11.96 11.27
N THR A 140 7.15 13.27 11.02
CA THR A 140 6.04 14.21 11.20
C THR A 140 5.09 14.17 10.01
N ARG A 141 3.87 14.67 10.20
CA ARG A 141 2.86 14.69 9.13
C ARG A 141 3.30 15.55 7.94
N GLU A 142 3.94 16.68 8.18
CA GLU A 142 4.50 17.53 7.11
C GLU A 142 5.69 16.87 6.40
N GLN A 143 6.56 16.13 7.12
CA GLN A 143 7.64 15.36 6.52
C GLN A 143 7.09 14.24 5.63
N LEU A 144 6.04 13.54 6.10
CA LEU A 144 5.38 12.49 5.32
C LEU A 144 4.79 13.08 4.03
N ALA A 145 4.04 14.18 4.13
CA ALA A 145 3.49 14.88 2.96
C ALA A 145 4.58 15.32 1.99
N THR A 146 5.72 15.83 2.50
CA THR A 146 6.84 16.28 1.67
C THR A 146 7.53 15.14 0.96
N MET A 147 7.70 13.99 1.59
CA MET A 147 8.28 12.82 0.93
C MET A 147 7.34 12.25 -0.15
N LEU A 148 6.03 12.22 0.08
CA LEU A 148 5.04 11.85 -0.94
C LEU A 148 5.03 12.83 -2.12
N TYR A 149 5.11 14.14 -1.84
CA TYR A 149 5.22 15.18 -2.85
C TYR A 149 6.47 15.01 -3.72
N SER A 150 7.63 14.77 -3.10
CA SER A 150 8.88 14.55 -3.80
C SER A 150 8.82 13.28 -4.67
N TYR A 151 8.23 12.20 -4.15
CA TYR A 151 8.03 10.98 -4.92
C TYR A 151 7.04 11.18 -6.07
N ALA A 152 5.95 11.94 -5.88
CA ALA A 152 5.03 12.31 -6.95
C ALA A 152 5.76 13.03 -8.10
N LYS A 153 6.63 13.99 -7.78
CA LYS A 153 7.46 14.66 -8.77
C LYS A 153 8.39 13.70 -9.51
N LEU A 154 9.05 12.79 -8.78
CA LEU A 154 9.89 11.75 -9.39
C LEU A 154 9.10 10.90 -10.39
N LYS A 155 7.82 10.62 -10.11
CA LYS A 155 6.94 9.85 -10.99
C LYS A 155 6.25 10.67 -12.08
N GLY A 156 6.55 11.97 -12.18
CA GLY A 156 5.96 12.85 -13.19
C GLY A 156 4.49 13.22 -12.95
N ILE A 157 4.01 13.02 -11.72
CA ILE A 157 2.64 13.41 -11.35
C ILE A 157 2.58 14.93 -11.22
N ASP A 158 1.50 15.53 -11.72
CA ASP A 158 1.29 16.97 -11.56
C ASP A 158 1.15 17.35 -10.08
N THR A 159 2.13 18.09 -9.60
CA THR A 159 2.19 18.63 -8.25
C THR A 159 1.98 20.14 -8.20
N THR A 160 1.58 20.74 -9.32
CA THR A 160 1.36 22.20 -9.42
C THR A 160 0.01 22.63 -8.88
N GLN A 161 -0.90 21.68 -8.61
CA GLN A 161 -2.20 21.98 -8.05
C GLN A 161 -2.05 22.70 -6.70
N GLY A 162 -2.26 24.00 -6.74
CA GLY A 162 -2.35 24.86 -5.58
C GLY A 162 -3.80 25.08 -5.19
N GLY A 163 -4.00 25.72 -4.05
CA GLY A 163 -5.35 26.06 -3.59
C GLY A 163 -5.31 26.65 -2.19
N MET A 164 -6.45 27.18 -1.76
CA MET A 164 -6.59 27.83 -0.47
C MET A 164 -7.10 26.89 0.63
N ALA A 165 -7.49 25.64 0.27
CA ALA A 165 -8.08 24.71 1.23
C ALA A 165 -7.19 24.43 2.46
N VAL A 166 -5.87 24.48 2.30
CA VAL A 166 -4.92 24.33 3.42
C VAL A 166 -5.08 25.43 4.47
N ARG A 167 -5.56 26.62 4.08
CA ARG A 167 -5.76 27.77 4.98
C ARG A 167 -7.03 27.68 5.83
N GLU A 168 -7.91 26.73 5.52
CA GLU A 168 -9.12 26.49 6.30
C GLU A 168 -8.84 25.74 7.61
N PHE A 169 -7.61 25.23 7.76
CA PHE A 169 -7.21 24.50 8.95
C PHE A 169 -6.74 25.46 10.04
N SER A 170 -7.14 25.16 11.29
CA SER A 170 -6.96 26.04 12.44
C SER A 170 -5.50 26.32 12.81
N ASP A 171 -4.58 25.46 12.37
CA ASP A 171 -3.15 25.50 12.64
C ASP A 171 -2.29 25.68 11.37
N TYR A 172 -2.86 26.27 10.33
CA TYR A 172 -2.16 26.54 9.07
C TYR A 172 -0.81 27.25 9.29
N ASP A 173 -0.77 28.24 10.17
CA ASP A 173 0.44 29.01 10.46
C ASP A 173 1.52 28.20 11.20
N SER A 174 1.22 26.97 11.62
CA SER A 174 2.17 26.04 12.23
C SER A 174 2.91 25.17 11.20
N ILE A 175 2.56 25.28 9.92
CA ILE A 175 3.28 24.58 8.85
C ILE A 175 4.65 25.21 8.69
N SER A 176 5.70 24.38 8.69
CA SER A 176 7.06 24.86 8.44
C SER A 176 7.17 25.46 7.03
N ASP A 177 7.94 26.53 6.87
CA ASP A 177 8.13 27.22 5.59
C ASP A 177 8.54 26.26 4.45
N TRP A 178 9.44 25.33 4.75
CA TRP A 178 9.92 24.33 3.79
C TRP A 178 8.84 23.33 3.36
N ALA A 179 7.79 23.12 4.17
CA ALA A 179 6.71 22.18 3.92
C ALA A 179 5.48 22.81 3.27
N GLY A 180 5.43 24.15 3.15
CA GLY A 180 4.24 24.88 2.71
C GLY A 180 3.68 24.39 1.38
N GLN A 181 4.54 24.18 0.38
CA GLN A 181 4.13 23.71 -0.94
C GLN A 181 3.61 22.27 -0.92
N SER A 182 4.32 21.37 -0.26
CA SER A 182 3.94 19.96 -0.17
C SER A 182 2.66 19.75 0.64
N MET A 183 2.48 20.50 1.73
CA MET A 183 1.27 20.48 2.53
C MET A 183 0.06 21.00 1.75
N THR A 184 0.22 22.12 1.03
CA THR A 184 -0.81 22.67 0.15
C THR A 184 -1.23 21.65 -0.90
N TRP A 185 -0.27 21.06 -1.60
CA TRP A 185 -0.56 20.01 -2.59
C TRP A 185 -1.26 18.81 -1.97
N ALA A 186 -0.74 18.28 -0.85
CA ALA A 186 -1.28 17.09 -0.22
C ALA A 186 -2.74 17.26 0.24
N VAL A 187 -3.10 18.46 0.74
CA VAL A 187 -4.49 18.80 1.09
C VAL A 187 -5.38 18.89 -0.15
N ASN A 188 -4.95 19.63 -1.18
CA ASN A 188 -5.76 19.80 -2.40
C ASN A 188 -5.91 18.49 -3.19
N ALA A 189 -4.91 17.62 -3.16
CA ALA A 189 -4.98 16.30 -3.77
C ALA A 189 -5.80 15.28 -2.93
N GLY A 190 -6.30 15.67 -1.76
CA GLY A 190 -7.05 14.80 -0.87
C GLY A 190 -6.22 13.71 -0.17
N ILE A 191 -4.88 13.86 -0.17
CA ILE A 191 -3.96 12.92 0.47
C ILE A 191 -3.89 13.16 1.97
N LEU A 192 -3.92 14.42 2.38
CA LEU A 192 -3.83 14.84 3.77
C LEU A 192 -5.13 15.54 4.21
N SER A 193 -5.66 15.14 5.35
CA SER A 193 -6.81 15.76 6.02
C SER A 193 -6.48 16.13 7.46
N GLY A 194 -7.34 16.94 8.08
CA GLY A 194 -7.21 17.32 9.47
C GLY A 194 -7.49 16.19 10.45
N ARG A 195 -7.11 16.39 11.72
CA ARG A 195 -7.47 15.56 12.86
C ARG A 195 -8.67 16.20 13.60
N GLY A 196 -9.61 15.39 14.03
CA GLY A 196 -10.71 15.80 14.93
C GLY A 196 -11.31 17.16 14.58
N ASN A 197 -11.12 18.17 15.45
CA ASN A 197 -11.65 19.52 15.30
C ASN A 197 -10.83 20.42 14.34
N ASN A 198 -10.35 19.85 13.26
CA ASN A 198 -9.76 20.56 12.14
C ASN A 198 -8.28 21.05 12.22
N PRO A 199 -7.37 20.58 13.09
CA PRO A 199 -5.95 20.86 12.92
C PRO A 199 -5.31 19.90 11.91
N LEU A 200 -4.35 20.40 11.11
CA LEU A 200 -3.46 19.57 10.29
C LEU A 200 -2.41 18.84 11.13
N ALA A 201 -2.04 19.41 12.25
CA ALA A 201 -0.99 18.94 13.14
C ALA A 201 0.34 18.65 12.40
N PRO A 202 0.91 19.63 11.65
CA PRO A 202 2.01 19.39 10.71
C PRO A 202 3.25 18.80 11.38
N THR A 203 3.62 19.31 12.54
CA THR A 203 4.81 18.89 13.30
C THR A 203 4.59 17.67 14.21
N ALA A 204 3.36 17.19 14.33
CA ALA A 204 3.06 16.01 15.11
C ALA A 204 3.51 14.74 14.37
N GLY A 205 3.93 13.72 15.13
CA GLY A 205 4.25 12.41 14.56
C GLY A 205 3.06 11.79 13.84
N ALA A 206 3.31 11.17 12.69
CA ALA A 206 2.31 10.43 11.95
C ALA A 206 2.18 9.02 12.51
N THR A 207 0.95 8.60 12.79
CA THR A 207 0.65 7.22 13.19
C THR A 207 0.58 6.30 11.98
N ARG A 208 0.62 4.98 12.23
CA ARG A 208 0.46 3.96 11.18
C ARG A 208 -0.90 4.06 10.49
N ALA A 209 -1.96 4.35 11.23
CA ALA A 209 -3.29 4.60 10.67
C ALA A 209 -3.28 5.79 9.70
N GLU A 210 -2.67 6.91 10.10
CA GLU A 210 -2.56 8.10 9.24
C GLU A 210 -1.70 7.86 8.02
N MET A 211 -0.55 7.19 8.18
CA MET A 211 0.29 6.80 7.05
C MET A 211 -0.46 5.90 6.06
N ALA A 212 -1.24 4.93 6.56
CA ALA A 212 -2.05 4.05 5.70
C ALA A 212 -3.07 4.84 4.87
N VAL A 213 -3.79 5.77 5.50
CA VAL A 213 -4.78 6.61 4.80
C VAL A 213 -4.09 7.49 3.75
N MET A 214 -2.98 8.15 4.11
CA MET A 214 -2.25 8.99 3.17
C MET A 214 -1.68 8.19 2.00
N LEU A 215 -1.14 6.99 2.24
CA LEU A 215 -0.67 6.08 1.19
C LEU A 215 -1.81 5.59 0.29
N GLN A 216 -2.96 5.25 0.86
CA GLN A 216 -4.13 4.84 0.08
C GLN A 216 -4.57 5.94 -0.89
N GLN A 217 -4.71 7.18 -0.40
CA GLN A 217 -5.10 8.30 -1.24
C GLN A 217 -4.04 8.63 -2.30
N PHE A 218 -2.76 8.56 -1.91
CA PHE A 218 -1.65 8.77 -2.81
C PHE A 218 -1.61 7.74 -3.95
N VAL A 219 -1.75 6.45 -3.65
CA VAL A 219 -1.79 5.40 -4.68
C VAL A 219 -3.00 5.56 -5.59
N LYS A 220 -4.18 5.88 -5.04
CA LYS A 220 -5.37 6.19 -5.86
C LYS A 220 -5.18 7.39 -6.77
N LEU A 221 -4.38 8.38 -6.37
CA LEU A 221 -4.00 9.50 -7.24
C LEU A 221 -3.10 9.06 -8.39
N MET A 222 -2.13 8.15 -8.11
CA MET A 222 -1.20 7.63 -9.13
C MET A 222 -1.87 6.72 -10.15
N GLU A 223 -3.01 6.12 -9.84
CA GLU A 223 -3.76 5.19 -10.70
C GLU A 223 -4.77 5.89 -11.63
N LYS A 224 -4.93 7.21 -11.52
CA LYS A 224 -5.80 8.03 -12.39
C LYS A 224 -5.11 8.41 -13.69
#